data_cb3567144a51be824a7310b370565456
#
_entry.id   cb3567144a51be824a7310b370565456
#
_cell.length_a   1.000
_cell.length_b   1.000
_cell.length_c   1.000
_cell.angle_alpha   90.00
_cell.angle_beta   90.00
_cell.angle_gamma   90.00
#
_symmetry.space_group_name_H-M   'P 1'
#
loop_
_entity.id
_entity.type
_entity.pdbx_description
1 polymer ?
#
loop_
_entity_poly.entity_id
_entity_poly.type
_entity_poly.pdbx_seq_one_letter_code
_entity_poly.pdbx_strand_id
1 'polypeptide(L)'
;MLNIDTHVLLYAVTGALRPRETRLLSADGWSVSAIVLWEIAKLAQLGRIAVDLDDADVVRVLARVHVWPLTREIARTSTRLDIRGDPADELIAATSVVQKIPLVTRDRALLKSKMVPLAR
;
A
#
# COMPACT_ATOMS: atom_id res chain seq x y z
N MET A 1 12.16 6.17 -1.28
CA MET A 1 11.04 5.63 -0.47
C MET A 1 10.01 4.98 -1.37
N LEU A 2 9.44 3.87 -0.95
CA LEU A 2 8.42 3.13 -1.68
C LEU A 2 7.07 3.28 -0.98
N ASN A 3 5.99 3.36 -1.75
CA ASN A 3 4.62 3.25 -1.23
C ASN A 3 4.15 1.80 -1.43
N ILE A 4 3.64 1.18 -0.39
CA ILE A 4 3.33 -0.26 -0.39
C ILE A 4 1.82 -0.47 -0.32
N ASP A 5 1.29 -1.24 -1.28
CA ASP A 5 -0.11 -1.64 -1.30
C ASP A 5 -0.40 -2.59 -0.14
N THR A 6 -1.65 -2.61 0.32
CA THR A 6 -2.09 -3.39 1.48
C THR A 6 -1.68 -4.86 1.38
N HIS A 7 -1.96 -5.50 0.24
CA HIS A 7 -1.66 -6.93 0.09
C HIS A 7 -0.17 -7.20 0.07
N VAL A 8 0.64 -6.31 -0.52
CA VAL A 8 2.10 -6.46 -0.50
C VAL A 8 2.64 -6.35 0.92
N LEU A 9 2.10 -5.43 1.72
CA LEU A 9 2.47 -5.32 3.13
C LEU A 9 2.12 -6.62 3.89
N LEU A 10 0.94 -7.18 3.63
CA LEU A 10 0.53 -8.46 4.24
C LEU A 10 1.47 -9.60 3.82
N TYR A 11 1.89 -9.66 2.56
CA TYR A 11 2.87 -10.64 2.10
C TYR A 11 4.23 -10.45 2.78
N ALA A 12 4.63 -9.21 3.01
CA ALA A 12 5.88 -8.93 3.73
C ALA A 12 5.82 -9.45 5.17
N VAL A 13 4.69 -9.26 5.85
CA VAL A 13 4.48 -9.72 7.23
C VAL A 13 4.44 -11.24 7.31
N THR A 14 3.82 -11.90 6.33
CA THR A 14 3.59 -13.36 6.34
C THR A 14 4.68 -14.16 5.62
N GLY A 15 5.73 -13.51 5.09
CA GLY A 15 6.81 -14.19 4.40
C GLY A 15 6.46 -14.67 2.99
N ALA A 16 5.48 -14.06 2.34
CA ALA A 16 4.96 -14.47 1.03
C ALA A 16 5.36 -13.54 -0.12
N LEU A 17 6.41 -12.73 0.07
CA LEU A 17 6.92 -11.87 -1.01
C LEU A 17 7.56 -12.69 -2.13
N ARG A 18 7.39 -12.21 -3.36
CA ARG A 18 8.13 -12.73 -4.51
C ARG A 18 9.58 -12.22 -4.49
N PRO A 19 10.54 -12.93 -5.13
CA PRO A 19 11.95 -12.48 -5.14
C PRO A 19 12.15 -11.05 -5.63
N ARG A 20 11.41 -10.62 -6.66
CA ARG A 20 11.46 -9.24 -7.16
C ARG A 20 11.01 -8.24 -6.10
N GLU A 21 9.95 -8.53 -5.36
CA GLU A 21 9.44 -7.69 -4.30
C GLU A 21 10.43 -7.60 -3.14
N THR A 22 11.01 -8.72 -2.76
CA THR A 22 12.05 -8.74 -1.74
C THR A 22 13.24 -7.86 -2.13
N ARG A 23 13.65 -7.89 -3.39
CA ARG A 23 14.75 -7.03 -3.87
C ARG A 23 14.37 -5.55 -3.80
N LEU A 24 13.17 -5.18 -4.24
CA LEU A 24 12.70 -3.79 -4.17
C LEU A 24 12.63 -3.30 -2.73
N LEU A 25 12.04 -4.10 -1.85
CA LEU A 25 11.78 -3.72 -0.47
C LEU A 25 13.04 -3.73 0.40
N SER A 26 14.09 -4.45 0.00
CA SER A 26 15.37 -4.42 0.72
C SER A 26 16.22 -3.21 0.35
N ALA A 27 15.94 -2.57 -0.77
CA ALA A 27 16.80 -1.51 -1.31
C ALA A 27 16.35 -0.11 -0.93
N ASP A 28 15.17 0.06 -0.34
CA ASP A 28 14.60 1.38 -0.08
C ASP A 28 13.72 1.40 1.18
N GLY A 29 13.43 2.59 1.68
CA GLY A 29 12.52 2.79 2.80
C GLY A 29 11.06 2.52 2.41
N TRP A 30 10.26 2.13 3.40
CA TRP A 30 8.86 1.76 3.22
C TRP A 30 7.93 2.85 3.72
N SER A 31 6.86 3.07 2.99
CA SER A 31 5.74 3.89 3.45
C SER A 31 4.42 3.23 3.04
N VAL A 32 3.37 3.59 3.74
CA VAL A 32 2.00 3.16 3.42
C VAL A 32 1.07 4.36 3.56
N SER A 33 -0.02 4.35 2.81
CA SER A 33 -1.13 5.25 3.07
C SER A 33 -1.81 4.88 4.39
N ALA A 34 -2.31 5.86 5.12
CA ALA A 34 -3.10 5.60 6.34
C ALA A 34 -4.29 4.67 6.08
N ILE A 35 -4.84 4.66 4.85
CA ILE A 35 -5.96 3.77 4.50
C ILE A 35 -5.57 2.29 4.58
N VAL A 36 -4.30 1.95 4.43
CA VAL A 36 -3.81 0.58 4.55
C VAL A 36 -4.09 0.02 5.94
N LEU A 37 -3.92 0.84 6.98
CA LEU A 37 -4.20 0.42 8.36
C LEU A 37 -5.69 0.09 8.53
N TRP A 38 -6.56 0.91 7.97
CA TRP A 38 -8.00 0.67 7.99
C TRP A 38 -8.36 -0.61 7.22
N GLU A 39 -7.76 -0.80 6.03
CA GLU A 39 -8.02 -2.01 5.25
C GLU A 39 -7.64 -3.28 6.00
N ILE A 40 -6.49 -3.31 6.65
CA ILE A 40 -6.04 -4.46 7.43
C ILE A 40 -7.04 -4.74 8.55
N ALA A 41 -7.44 -3.72 9.30
CA ALA A 41 -8.43 -3.86 10.37
C ALA A 41 -9.77 -4.40 9.83
N LYS A 42 -10.22 -3.88 8.68
CA LYS A 42 -11.49 -4.30 8.07
C LYS A 42 -11.43 -5.72 7.55
N LEU A 43 -10.35 -6.10 6.88
CA LEU A 43 -10.16 -7.47 6.38
C LEU A 43 -10.10 -8.49 7.53
N ALA A 44 -9.44 -8.14 8.64
CA ALA A 44 -9.41 -8.97 9.83
C ALA A 44 -10.80 -9.11 10.46
N GLN A 45 -11.55 -8.01 10.57
CA GLN A 45 -12.92 -8.00 11.07
C GLN A 45 -13.82 -8.93 10.27
N LEU A 46 -13.67 -8.92 8.94
CA LEU A 46 -14.47 -9.73 8.02
C LEU A 46 -13.99 -11.18 7.91
N GLY A 47 -12.94 -11.55 8.63
CA GLY A 47 -12.37 -12.90 8.60
C GLY A 47 -11.67 -13.26 7.29
N ARG A 48 -11.27 -12.26 6.49
CA ARG A 48 -10.63 -12.47 5.19
C ARG A 48 -9.12 -12.63 5.28
N ILE A 49 -8.52 -12.23 6.38
CA ILE A 49 -7.10 -12.43 6.68
C ILE A 49 -6.97 -12.91 8.11
N ALA A 50 -5.86 -13.64 8.38
CA ALA A 50 -5.61 -14.20 9.72
C ALA A 50 -4.85 -13.23 10.63
N VAL A 51 -4.12 -12.26 10.07
CA VAL A 51 -3.36 -11.26 10.84
C VAL A 51 -4.21 -10.03 11.15
N ASP A 52 -3.92 -9.35 12.24
CA ASP A 52 -4.55 -8.08 12.58
C ASP A 52 -3.51 -7.04 13.04
N LEU A 53 -3.97 -5.81 13.31
CA LEU A 53 -3.07 -4.70 13.67
C LEU A 53 -2.34 -4.89 14.99
N ASP A 54 -2.84 -5.74 15.88
CA ASP A 54 -2.24 -5.99 17.20
C ASP A 54 -1.25 -7.15 17.18
N ASP A 55 -1.15 -7.89 16.08
CA ASP A 55 -0.19 -8.97 15.94
C ASP A 55 1.24 -8.42 16.03
N ALA A 56 2.10 -9.12 16.77
CA ALA A 56 3.47 -8.68 17.05
C ALA A 56 4.27 -8.42 15.76
N ASP A 57 4.09 -9.25 14.73
CA ASP A 57 4.79 -9.09 13.46
C ASP A 57 4.34 -7.84 12.71
N VAL A 58 3.04 -7.53 12.75
CA VAL A 58 2.48 -6.32 12.14
C VAL A 58 2.99 -5.08 12.86
N VAL A 59 2.93 -5.07 14.19
CA VAL A 59 3.42 -3.97 15.02
C VAL A 59 4.90 -3.69 14.73
N ARG A 60 5.70 -4.75 14.63
CA ARG A 60 7.14 -4.62 14.36
C ARG A 60 7.42 -4.01 12.99
N VAL A 61 6.71 -4.45 11.97
CA VAL A 61 6.86 -3.90 10.60
C VAL A 61 6.40 -2.44 10.56
N LEU A 62 5.23 -2.14 11.12
CA LEU A 62 4.67 -0.77 11.10
C LEU A 62 5.53 0.23 11.88
N ALA A 63 6.29 -0.21 12.88
CA ALA A 63 7.20 0.66 13.62
C ALA A 63 8.31 1.25 12.74
N ARG A 64 8.60 0.63 11.58
CA ARG A 64 9.66 1.05 10.65
C ARG A 64 9.11 1.68 9.36
N VAL A 65 7.81 1.84 9.26
CA VAL A 65 7.13 2.30 8.05
C VAL A 65 6.61 3.71 8.26
N HIS A 66 6.87 4.59 7.30
CA HIS A 66 6.25 5.91 7.32
C HIS A 66 4.77 5.79 6.90
N VAL A 67 3.87 6.41 7.65
CA VAL A 67 2.45 6.40 7.34
C VAL A 67 2.04 7.77 6.80
N TRP A 68 1.56 7.80 5.56
CA TRP A 68 1.08 9.03 4.93
C TRP A 68 -0.36 9.32 5.36
N PRO A 69 -0.66 10.52 5.85
CA PRO A 69 -2.04 10.89 6.16
C PRO A 69 -2.88 11.04 4.89
N LEU A 70 -4.19 10.89 5.03
CA LEU A 70 -5.14 11.19 3.96
C LEU A 70 -5.36 12.69 3.91
N THR A 71 -4.60 13.37 3.06
CA THR A 71 -4.71 14.81 2.90
C THR A 71 -5.85 15.18 1.94
N ARG A 72 -6.24 16.44 1.96
CA ARG A 72 -7.22 17.00 1.02
C ARG A 72 -6.76 16.78 -0.44
N GLU A 73 -5.48 16.99 -0.71
CA GLU A 73 -4.91 16.81 -2.04
C GLU A 73 -4.98 15.36 -2.50
N ILE A 74 -4.63 14.41 -1.62
CA ILE A 74 -4.72 12.98 -1.93
C ILE A 74 -6.17 12.57 -2.19
N ALA A 75 -7.10 13.02 -1.36
CA ALA A 75 -8.53 12.73 -1.54
C ALA A 75 -9.02 13.23 -2.90
N ARG A 76 -8.69 14.48 -3.25
CA ARG A 76 -9.08 15.05 -4.54
C ARG A 76 -8.44 14.30 -5.71
N THR A 77 -7.16 13.99 -5.62
CA THR A 77 -6.43 13.26 -6.67
C THR A 77 -7.00 11.87 -6.89
N SER A 78 -7.44 11.20 -5.84
CA SER A 78 -8.00 9.84 -5.92
C SER A 78 -9.20 9.74 -6.87
N THR A 79 -9.94 10.83 -7.05
CA THR A 79 -11.11 10.86 -7.93
C THR A 79 -10.77 11.25 -9.38
N ARG A 80 -9.52 11.55 -9.68
CA ARG A 80 -9.05 12.04 -10.98
C ARG A 80 -8.02 11.14 -11.63
N LEU A 81 -7.85 9.92 -11.10
CA LEU A 81 -6.93 8.94 -11.66
C LEU A 81 -7.49 8.33 -12.94
N ASP A 82 -6.60 7.69 -13.70
CA ASP A 82 -6.94 6.93 -14.91
C ASP A 82 -7.40 5.50 -14.60
N ILE A 83 -7.65 5.20 -13.34
CA ILE A 83 -8.17 3.92 -12.88
C ILE A 83 -9.48 4.12 -12.13
N ARG A 84 -10.30 3.08 -12.14
CA ARG A 84 -11.50 2.98 -11.30
C ARG A 84 -11.45 1.65 -10.58
N GLY A 85 -11.73 1.65 -9.30
CA GLY A 85 -11.69 0.43 -8.52
C GLY A 85 -12.18 0.65 -7.11
N ASP A 86 -11.71 -0.20 -6.20
CA ASP A 86 -11.97 -0.07 -4.78
C ASP A 86 -11.47 1.29 -4.29
N PRO A 87 -12.28 2.04 -3.49
CA PRO A 87 -11.86 3.36 -2.99
C PRO A 87 -10.52 3.35 -2.26
N ALA A 88 -10.20 2.29 -1.52
CA ALA A 88 -8.91 2.17 -0.84
C ALA A 88 -7.75 2.12 -1.84
N ASP A 89 -7.90 1.36 -2.94
CA ASP A 89 -6.88 1.27 -3.99
C ASP A 89 -6.66 2.63 -4.65
N GLU A 90 -7.73 3.37 -4.90
CA GLU A 90 -7.63 4.72 -5.46
C GLU A 90 -6.88 5.68 -4.54
N LEU A 91 -7.11 5.60 -3.24
CA LEU A 91 -6.41 6.42 -2.25
C LEU A 91 -4.93 6.06 -2.13
N ILE A 92 -4.60 4.77 -2.18
CA ILE A 92 -3.22 4.29 -2.17
C ILE A 92 -2.50 4.81 -3.43
N ALA A 93 -3.11 4.66 -4.59
CA ALA A 93 -2.55 5.13 -5.85
C ALA A 93 -2.36 6.65 -5.85
N ALA A 94 -3.34 7.40 -5.36
CA ALA A 94 -3.26 8.86 -5.26
C ALA A 94 -2.12 9.31 -4.35
N THR A 95 -1.85 8.57 -3.29
CA THR A 95 -0.71 8.85 -2.40
C THR A 95 0.60 8.80 -3.17
N SER A 96 0.80 7.80 -4.02
CA SER A 96 1.98 7.72 -4.88
C SER A 96 2.09 8.89 -5.85
N VAL A 97 0.98 9.31 -6.45
CA VAL A 97 0.96 10.45 -7.37
C VAL A 97 1.34 11.73 -6.65
N VAL A 98 0.68 12.02 -5.53
CA VAL A 98 0.88 13.28 -4.78
C VAL A 98 2.27 13.35 -4.16
N GLN A 99 2.72 12.28 -3.55
CA GLN A 99 4.02 12.23 -2.87
C GLN A 99 5.19 11.95 -3.83
N LYS A 100 4.89 11.62 -5.09
CA LYS A 100 5.89 11.32 -6.13
C LYS A 100 6.82 10.18 -5.73
N ILE A 101 6.22 9.12 -5.20
CA ILE A 101 6.95 7.90 -4.80
C ILE A 101 6.37 6.69 -5.52
N PRO A 102 7.21 5.70 -5.90
CA PRO A 102 6.72 4.55 -6.64
C PRO A 102 5.92 3.59 -5.77
N LEU A 103 4.87 3.03 -6.37
CA LEU A 103 3.97 2.06 -5.74
C LEU A 103 4.45 0.64 -6.01
N VAL A 104 4.48 -0.18 -4.96
CA VAL A 104 4.69 -1.62 -5.06
C VAL A 104 3.33 -2.30 -4.91
N THR A 105 2.86 -2.93 -5.97
CA THR A 105 1.54 -3.57 -6.02
C THR A 105 1.55 -4.77 -6.95
N ARG A 106 0.62 -5.70 -6.73
CA ARG A 106 0.31 -6.79 -7.66
C ARG A 106 -1.01 -6.57 -8.40
N ASP A 107 -1.74 -5.51 -8.04
CA ASP A 107 -3.06 -5.23 -8.63
C ASP A 107 -2.92 -4.87 -10.10
N ARG A 108 -3.61 -5.62 -10.96
CA ARG A 108 -3.49 -5.45 -12.42
C ARG A 108 -4.02 -4.11 -12.91
N ALA A 109 -5.07 -3.58 -12.29
CA ALA A 109 -5.62 -2.29 -12.66
C ALA A 109 -4.62 -1.17 -12.35
N LEU A 110 -3.98 -1.24 -11.16
CA LEU A 110 -2.96 -0.26 -10.78
C LEU A 110 -1.73 -0.37 -11.68
N LEU A 111 -1.31 -1.59 -12.04
CA LEU A 111 -0.15 -1.81 -12.92
C LEU A 111 -0.36 -1.27 -14.34
N LYS A 112 -1.60 -1.08 -14.78
CA LYS A 112 -1.93 -0.51 -16.08
C LYS A 112 -2.01 1.01 -16.07
N SER A 113 -1.99 1.65 -14.91
CA SER A 113 -2.08 3.10 -14.81
C SER A 113 -0.88 3.76 -15.48
N LYS A 114 -1.16 4.87 -16.18
CA LYS A 114 -0.13 5.74 -16.77
C LYS A 114 0.19 6.94 -15.87
N MET A 115 -0.63 7.16 -14.85
CA MET A 115 -0.47 8.28 -13.90
C MET A 115 0.30 7.88 -12.66
N VAL A 116 0.13 6.65 -12.19
CA VAL A 116 0.71 6.18 -10.94
C VAL A 116 2.16 5.77 -11.16
N PRO A 117 3.12 6.36 -10.44
CA PRO A 117 4.51 5.87 -10.51
C PRO A 117 4.57 4.46 -9.90
N LEU A 118 5.18 3.54 -10.63
CA LEU A 118 5.28 2.13 -10.25
C LEU A 118 6.72 1.75 -10.01
N ALA A 119 6.97 0.98 -8.94
CA ALA A 119 8.28 0.40 -8.66
C ALA A 119 8.55 -0.77 -9.61
N ARG A 120 9.73 -0.79 -10.23
CA ARG A 120 10.09 -1.79 -11.24
C ARG A 120 11.46 -2.39 -10.97
#